data_1b83c3244308adfaf5c1a02bf90ddcaa
#
_entry.id   1b83c3244308adfaf5c1a02bf90ddcaa
#
_cell.length_a   1.000
_cell.length_b   1.000
_cell.length_c   1.000
_cell.angle_alpha   90.00
_cell.angle_beta   90.00
_cell.angle_gamma   90.00
#
_symmetry.space_group_name_H-M   'P 1'
#
loop_
_entity.id
_entity.type
_entity.pdbx_description
1 polymer ?
#
loop_
_entity_poly.entity_id
_entity_poly.type
_entity_poly.pdbx_seq_one_letter_code
_entity_poly.pdbx_strand_id
1 'polypeptide(L)'
;MILDNIQRILVPVDDSDNSKAAFRDAVEIAMRLNATVDVLSVIADDYVFSDLRVSETDINEMKKRTLETLEKYEDYGKARNFNDIRTFTSFGNPRREVAKIANEGDYQLVVIGATGKGAVTRTLVGSVAEYTVRLSKIPVLVVK
;
A
#
# COMPACT_ATOMS: atom_id res chain seq x y z
N MET A 1 19.80 8.91 -13.86
CA MET A 1 18.34 8.86 -14.12
C MET A 1 17.60 8.55 -12.84
N ILE A 2 16.32 8.83 -12.78
CA ILE A 2 15.47 8.51 -11.62
C ILE A 2 15.58 7.02 -11.24
N LEU A 3 15.63 6.14 -12.24
CA LEU A 3 15.69 4.70 -12.01
C LEU A 3 16.96 4.23 -11.28
N ASP A 4 18.05 4.92 -11.43
CA ASP A 4 19.33 4.54 -10.82
C ASP A 4 19.33 4.77 -9.30
N ASN A 5 18.39 5.54 -8.81
CA ASN A 5 18.32 5.93 -7.40
C ASN A 5 17.18 5.25 -6.63
N ILE A 6 16.41 4.38 -7.26
CA ILE A 6 15.32 3.67 -6.58
C ILE A 6 15.90 2.54 -5.73
N GLN A 7 15.82 2.70 -4.42
CA GLN A 7 16.28 1.72 -3.45
C GLN A 7 15.14 1.15 -2.60
N ARG A 8 14.09 1.96 -2.37
CA ARG A 8 12.93 1.56 -1.58
C ARG A 8 11.63 2.00 -2.26
N ILE A 9 10.73 1.06 -2.39
CA ILE A 9 9.42 1.24 -3.04
C ILE A 9 8.33 1.07 -1.99
N LEU A 10 7.43 2.05 -1.88
CA LEU A 10 6.25 1.96 -1.03
C LEU A 10 5.07 1.44 -1.86
N VAL A 11 4.41 0.41 -1.35
CA VAL A 11 3.23 -0.18 -1.98
C VAL A 11 2.07 -0.17 -0.99
N PRO A 12 1.18 0.83 -1.06
CA PRO A 12 -0.06 0.82 -0.28
C PRO A 12 -1.03 -0.23 -0.83
N VAL A 13 -1.62 -1.01 0.04
CA VAL A 13 -2.55 -2.09 -0.34
C VAL A 13 -3.83 -2.06 0.50
N ASP A 14 -4.92 -2.56 -0.08
CA ASP A 14 -6.22 -2.63 0.58
C ASP A 14 -6.97 -3.95 0.31
N ASP A 15 -6.26 -5.00 -0.05
CA ASP A 15 -6.81 -6.32 -0.41
C ASP A 15 -7.62 -6.34 -1.71
N SER A 16 -7.60 -5.28 -2.51
CA SER A 16 -8.23 -5.26 -3.83
C SER A 16 -7.36 -5.96 -4.88
N ASP A 17 -7.98 -6.35 -6.01
CA ASP A 17 -7.23 -6.95 -7.13
C ASP A 17 -6.22 -5.95 -7.71
N ASN A 18 -6.54 -4.66 -7.75
CA ASN A 18 -5.60 -3.64 -8.21
C ASN A 18 -4.41 -3.47 -7.26
N SER A 19 -4.62 -3.60 -5.95
CA SER A 19 -3.51 -3.62 -5.00
C SER A 19 -2.58 -4.79 -5.21
N LYS A 20 -3.14 -5.97 -5.49
CA LYS A 20 -2.34 -7.17 -5.80
C LYS A 20 -1.55 -6.99 -7.08
N ALA A 21 -2.15 -6.41 -8.12
CA ALA A 21 -1.47 -6.11 -9.37
C ALA A 21 -0.34 -5.09 -9.17
N ALA A 22 -0.59 -4.03 -8.41
CA ALA A 22 0.41 -3.03 -8.06
C ALA A 22 1.59 -3.66 -7.31
N PHE A 23 1.31 -4.53 -6.36
CA PHE A 23 2.34 -5.24 -5.61
C PHE A 23 3.19 -6.13 -6.52
N ARG A 24 2.56 -6.90 -7.42
CA ARG A 24 3.32 -7.75 -8.37
C ARG A 24 4.25 -6.93 -9.25
N ASP A 25 3.76 -5.79 -9.75
CA ASP A 25 4.59 -4.89 -10.56
C ASP A 25 5.73 -4.29 -9.75
N ALA A 26 5.46 -3.91 -8.49
CA ALA A 26 6.50 -3.39 -7.60
C ALA A 26 7.61 -4.41 -7.32
N VAL A 27 7.24 -5.66 -7.08
CA VAL A 27 8.22 -6.75 -6.88
C VAL A 27 9.08 -6.92 -8.13
N GLU A 28 8.48 -6.91 -9.31
CA GLU A 28 9.21 -7.05 -10.56
C GLU A 28 10.19 -5.88 -10.78
N ILE A 29 9.76 -4.67 -10.50
CA ILE A 29 10.63 -3.49 -10.56
C ILE A 29 11.77 -3.61 -9.55
N ALA A 30 11.45 -3.98 -8.31
CA ALA A 30 12.45 -4.12 -7.25
C ALA A 30 13.50 -5.19 -7.56
N MET A 31 13.09 -6.30 -8.14
CA MET A 31 14.01 -7.35 -8.57
C MET A 31 15.00 -6.85 -9.62
N ARG A 32 14.54 -6.03 -10.55
CA ARG A 32 15.38 -5.47 -11.63
C ARG A 32 16.33 -4.37 -11.13
N LEU A 33 15.89 -3.60 -10.14
CA LEU A 33 16.64 -2.45 -9.63
C LEU A 33 17.41 -2.76 -8.34
N ASN A 34 17.31 -3.97 -7.84
CA ASN A 34 17.89 -4.38 -6.56
C ASN A 34 17.37 -3.49 -5.40
N ALA A 35 16.07 -3.22 -5.41
CA ALA A 35 15.39 -2.40 -4.42
C ALA A 35 14.61 -3.25 -3.41
N THR A 36 14.18 -2.63 -2.32
CA THR A 36 13.27 -3.25 -1.35
C THR A 36 11.84 -2.78 -1.56
N VAL A 37 10.88 -3.59 -1.15
CA VAL A 37 9.44 -3.28 -1.22
C VAL A 37 8.89 -3.23 0.20
N ASP A 38 8.31 -2.09 0.56
CA ASP A 38 7.59 -1.93 1.83
C ASP A 38 6.10 -1.88 1.52
N VAL A 39 5.36 -2.85 2.04
CA VAL A 39 3.91 -2.97 1.83
C VAL A 39 3.19 -2.36 3.02
N LEU A 40 2.35 -1.38 2.76
CA LEU A 40 1.61 -0.64 3.78
C LEU A 40 0.11 -0.94 3.68
N SER A 41 -0.49 -1.34 4.78
CA SER A 41 -1.95 -1.36 4.91
C SER A 41 -2.39 -0.35 5.97
N VAL A 42 -3.21 0.61 5.57
CA VAL A 42 -3.77 1.61 6.50
C VAL A 42 -5.11 1.11 7.03
N ILE A 43 -5.19 0.99 8.35
CA ILE A 43 -6.43 0.68 9.03
C ILE A 43 -7.18 1.98 9.23
N ALA A 44 -8.33 2.13 8.56
CA ALA A 44 -9.09 3.37 8.59
C ALA A 44 -9.64 3.65 9.99
N ASP A 45 -9.47 4.88 10.43
CA ASP A 45 -9.92 5.36 11.74
C ASP A 45 -11.44 5.64 11.79
N ASP A 46 -12.12 5.63 10.66
CA ASP A 46 -13.57 5.83 10.57
C ASP A 46 -14.35 4.87 11.48
N TYR A 47 -13.79 3.70 11.74
CA TYR A 47 -14.37 2.72 12.65
C TYR A 47 -14.12 3.04 14.13
N VAL A 48 -13.11 3.84 14.44
CA VAL A 48 -12.73 4.19 15.81
C VAL A 48 -13.49 5.42 16.29
N PHE A 49 -13.86 6.32 15.39
CA PHE A 49 -14.49 7.59 15.68
C PHE A 49 -15.97 7.67 15.27
N SER A 50 -16.53 6.60 14.70
CA SER A 50 -17.97 6.55 14.45
C SER A 50 -18.70 6.41 15.79
N ASP A 51 -19.90 7.01 15.91
CA ASP A 51 -20.79 6.87 17.07
C ASP A 51 -21.22 5.40 17.30
N LEU A 52 -20.88 4.51 16.39
CA LEU A 52 -20.97 3.08 16.57
C LEU A 52 -19.80 2.66 17.46
N ARG A 53 -20.14 2.21 18.67
CA ARG A 53 -19.17 1.70 19.63
C ARG A 53 -18.44 0.50 19.05
N VAL A 54 -17.25 0.75 18.49
CA VAL A 54 -16.34 -0.31 18.04
C VAL A 54 -15.68 -0.87 19.30
N SER A 55 -15.92 -2.13 19.60
CA SER A 55 -15.31 -2.78 20.76
C SER A 55 -13.82 -3.00 20.54
N GLU A 56 -13.07 -3.10 21.63
CA GLU A 56 -11.65 -3.46 21.58
C GLU A 56 -11.43 -4.78 20.84
N THR A 57 -12.36 -5.72 20.99
CA THR A 57 -12.36 -7.01 20.29
C THR A 57 -12.43 -6.83 18.78
N ASP A 58 -13.28 -5.91 18.30
CA ASP A 58 -13.42 -5.62 16.86
C ASP A 58 -12.15 -5.03 16.28
N ILE A 59 -11.50 -4.13 17.02
CA ILE A 59 -10.22 -3.53 16.63
C ILE A 59 -9.14 -4.61 16.53
N ASN A 60 -9.06 -5.49 17.51
CA ASN A 60 -8.08 -6.58 17.51
C ASN A 60 -8.32 -7.55 16.36
N GLU A 61 -9.57 -7.84 16.03
CA GLU A 61 -9.91 -8.69 14.89
C GLU A 61 -9.53 -8.04 13.56
N MET A 62 -9.75 -6.73 13.41
CA MET A 62 -9.32 -5.98 12.22
C MET A 62 -7.80 -6.02 12.05
N LYS A 63 -7.06 -5.79 13.14
CA LYS A 63 -5.60 -5.89 13.12
C LYS A 63 -5.15 -7.28 12.69
N LYS A 64 -5.75 -8.31 13.24
CA LYS A 64 -5.42 -9.70 12.89
C LYS A 64 -5.64 -9.98 11.41
N ARG A 65 -6.79 -9.59 10.87
CA ARG A 65 -7.10 -9.76 9.45
C ARG A 65 -6.11 -9.01 8.55
N THR A 66 -5.75 -7.80 8.95
CA THR A 66 -4.78 -7.00 8.22
C THR A 66 -3.41 -7.67 8.19
N LEU A 67 -2.95 -8.18 9.32
CA LEU A 67 -1.68 -8.89 9.41
C LEU A 67 -1.70 -10.18 8.58
N GLU A 68 -2.80 -10.92 8.58
CA GLU A 68 -2.96 -12.12 7.74
C GLU A 68 -2.92 -11.77 6.25
N THR A 69 -3.53 -10.66 5.86
CA THR A 69 -3.47 -10.17 4.48
C THR A 69 -2.03 -9.79 4.09
N LEU A 70 -1.33 -9.07 4.94
CA LEU A 70 0.06 -8.68 4.70
C LEU A 70 0.99 -9.89 4.59
N GLU A 71 0.75 -10.93 5.38
CA GLU A 71 1.53 -12.18 5.31
C GLU A 71 1.44 -12.83 3.93
N LYS A 72 0.29 -12.74 3.27
CA LYS A 72 0.13 -13.25 1.89
C LYS A 72 1.03 -12.53 0.89
N TYR A 73 1.24 -11.23 1.09
CA TYR A 73 2.17 -10.47 0.26
C TYR A 73 3.62 -10.92 0.47
N GLU A 74 4.01 -11.16 1.72
CA GLU A 74 5.34 -11.71 2.02
C GLU A 74 5.54 -13.10 1.41
N ASP A 75 4.54 -13.96 1.53
CA ASP A 75 4.57 -15.32 0.98
C ASP A 75 4.71 -15.32 -0.54
N TYR A 76 4.06 -14.39 -1.22
CA TYR A 76 4.20 -14.22 -2.66
C TYR A 76 5.65 -13.93 -3.05
N GLY A 77 6.29 -13.03 -2.33
CA GLY A 77 7.70 -12.69 -2.57
C GLY A 77 8.61 -13.89 -2.34
N LYS A 78 8.42 -14.60 -1.25
CA LYS A 78 9.21 -15.80 -0.92
C LYS A 78 9.08 -16.87 -2.01
N ALA A 79 7.87 -17.07 -2.54
CA ALA A 79 7.63 -18.03 -3.61
C ALA A 79 8.37 -17.66 -4.91
N ARG A 80 8.75 -16.41 -5.09
CA ARG A 80 9.53 -15.90 -6.23
C ARG A 80 11.01 -15.68 -5.90
N ASN A 81 11.46 -16.17 -4.75
CA ASN A 81 12.82 -15.95 -4.24
C ASN A 81 13.17 -14.48 -4.04
N PHE A 82 12.17 -13.64 -3.74
CA PHE A 82 12.34 -12.23 -3.42
C PHE A 82 12.02 -12.02 -1.94
N ASN A 83 13.05 -11.76 -1.14
CA ASN A 83 12.94 -11.66 0.33
C ASN A 83 13.04 -10.23 0.86
N ASP A 84 13.31 -9.25 0.00
CA ASP A 84 13.45 -7.85 0.38
C ASP A 84 12.09 -7.15 0.46
N ILE A 85 11.16 -7.78 1.18
CA ILE A 85 9.81 -7.29 1.43
C ILE A 85 9.65 -7.06 2.93
N ARG A 86 9.14 -5.87 3.28
CA ARG A 86 8.68 -5.57 4.64
C ARG A 86 7.21 -5.21 4.58
N THR A 87 6.48 -5.53 5.63
CA THR A 87 5.07 -5.20 5.75
C THR A 87 4.85 -4.41 7.04
N PHE A 88 3.98 -3.44 6.99
CA PHE A 88 3.62 -2.66 8.17
C PHE A 88 2.22 -2.06 8.04
N THR A 89 1.68 -1.65 9.17
CA THR A 89 0.35 -1.04 9.26
C THR A 89 0.45 0.38 9.83
N SER A 90 -0.53 1.18 9.49
CA SER A 90 -0.75 2.50 10.05
C SER A 90 -2.23 2.68 10.34
N PHE A 91 -2.57 3.54 11.29
CA PHE A 91 -3.94 3.92 11.60
C PHE A 91 -4.20 5.33 11.13
N GLY A 92 -5.36 5.58 10.56
CA GLY A 92 -5.75 6.92 10.20
C GLY A 92 -6.58 6.97 8.92
N ASN A 93 -6.62 8.14 8.32
CA ASN A 93 -7.25 8.33 7.02
C ASN A 93 -6.32 7.79 5.92
N PRO A 94 -6.74 6.80 5.13
CA PRO A 94 -5.84 6.15 4.14
C PRO A 94 -5.16 7.13 3.18
N ARG A 95 -5.89 8.13 2.68
CA ARG A 95 -5.32 9.12 1.76
C ARG A 95 -4.18 9.90 2.39
N ARG A 96 -4.40 10.38 3.62
CA ARG A 96 -3.43 11.19 4.35
C ARG A 96 -2.24 10.37 4.81
N GLU A 97 -2.50 9.18 5.34
CA GLU A 97 -1.43 8.30 5.83
C GLU A 97 -0.49 7.85 4.72
N VAL A 98 -1.04 7.45 3.56
CA VAL A 98 -0.21 7.06 2.43
C VAL A 98 0.68 8.21 1.96
N ALA A 99 0.12 9.39 1.75
CA ALA A 99 0.88 10.56 1.31
C ALA A 99 1.93 10.98 2.34
N LYS A 100 1.58 10.97 3.61
CA LYS A 100 2.50 11.29 4.71
C LYS A 100 3.68 10.31 4.75
N ILE A 101 3.41 9.03 4.74
CA ILE A 101 4.44 7.99 4.81
C ILE A 101 5.34 8.05 3.57
N ALA A 102 4.75 8.25 2.38
CA ALA A 102 5.52 8.40 1.15
C ALA A 102 6.49 9.59 1.22
N ASN A 103 6.06 10.72 1.78
CA ASN A 103 6.85 11.95 1.83
C ASN A 103 7.84 12.00 3.00
N GLU A 104 7.52 11.40 4.13
CA GLU A 104 8.36 11.41 5.33
C GLU A 104 9.31 10.21 5.39
N GLY A 105 8.97 9.10 4.73
CA GLY A 105 9.81 7.92 4.64
C GLY A 105 10.92 8.10 3.60
N ASP A 106 11.86 7.20 3.62
CA ASP A 106 12.97 7.18 2.67
C ASP A 106 12.59 6.30 1.46
N TYR A 107 11.61 6.75 0.70
CA TYR A 107 11.11 6.07 -0.50
C TYR A 107 11.45 6.88 -1.76
N GLN A 108 11.72 6.18 -2.86
CA GLN A 108 11.99 6.81 -4.15
C GLN A 108 10.90 6.54 -5.18
N LEU A 109 9.95 5.67 -4.84
CA LEU A 109 8.83 5.34 -5.72
C LEU A 109 7.65 4.85 -4.88
N VAL A 110 6.44 5.27 -5.27
CA VAL A 110 5.19 4.67 -4.80
C VAL A 110 4.58 3.89 -5.96
N VAL A 111 4.18 2.65 -5.72
CA VAL A 111 3.42 1.86 -6.69
C VAL A 111 2.06 1.56 -6.07
N ILE A 112 0.99 2.04 -6.69
CA ILE A 112 -0.35 1.99 -6.12
C ILE A 112 -1.37 1.56 -7.17
N GLY A 113 -2.36 0.78 -6.75
CA GLY A 113 -3.48 0.41 -7.62
C GLY A 113 -4.37 1.62 -7.91
N ALA A 114 -4.86 1.72 -9.13
CA ALA A 114 -5.70 2.83 -9.57
C ALA A 114 -7.02 2.91 -8.81
N THR A 115 -7.60 1.75 -8.48
CA THR A 115 -8.86 1.67 -7.74
C THR A 115 -8.69 0.73 -6.56
N GLY A 116 -9.39 1.03 -5.49
CA GLY A 116 -9.38 0.23 -4.28
C GLY A 116 -10.61 -0.65 -4.14
N LYS A 117 -10.77 -1.19 -2.95
CA LYS A 117 -11.90 -2.00 -2.54
C LYS A 117 -13.21 -1.19 -2.64
N GLY A 118 -14.22 -1.76 -3.27
CA GLY A 118 -15.52 -1.10 -3.46
C GLY A 118 -15.61 -0.18 -4.68
N ALA A 119 -14.62 -0.18 -5.54
CA ALA A 119 -14.65 0.60 -6.79
C ALA A 119 -15.77 0.11 -7.72
N VAL A 120 -16.62 1.04 -8.16
CA VAL A 120 -17.79 0.76 -8.98
C VAL A 120 -17.44 0.78 -10.46
N THR A 121 -16.40 1.48 -10.88
CA THR A 121 -16.02 1.60 -12.28
C THR A 121 -14.50 1.59 -12.46
N ARG A 122 -14.04 0.96 -13.54
CA ARG A 122 -12.62 0.86 -13.90
C ARG A 122 -12.08 2.11 -14.60
N THR A 123 -12.94 3.06 -14.93
CA THR A 123 -12.54 4.28 -15.65
C THR A 123 -12.10 5.40 -14.70
N LEU A 124 -12.41 5.31 -13.43
CA LEU A 124 -12.06 6.30 -12.42
C LEU A 124 -10.86 5.86 -11.59
N VAL A 125 -9.97 6.82 -11.34
CA VAL A 125 -8.89 6.64 -10.38
C VAL A 125 -9.47 6.80 -8.98
N GLY A 126 -9.19 5.85 -8.09
CA GLY A 126 -9.68 5.87 -6.71
C GLY A 126 -9.12 7.04 -5.90
N SER A 127 -9.80 7.36 -4.82
CA SER A 127 -9.48 8.56 -4.02
C SER A 127 -8.08 8.50 -3.39
N VAL A 128 -7.62 7.33 -2.96
CA VAL A 128 -6.29 7.18 -2.36
C VAL A 128 -5.20 7.39 -3.43
N ALA A 129 -5.35 6.76 -4.60
CA ALA A 129 -4.40 6.91 -5.70
C ALA A 129 -4.33 8.37 -6.19
N GLU A 130 -5.49 9.00 -6.41
CA GLU A 130 -5.56 10.41 -6.84
C GLU A 130 -4.88 11.34 -5.83
N TYR A 131 -5.18 11.20 -4.56
CA TYR A 131 -4.60 12.01 -3.50
C TYR A 131 -3.08 11.80 -3.42
N THR A 132 -2.63 10.55 -3.53
CA THR A 132 -1.20 10.22 -3.51
C THR A 132 -0.47 10.85 -4.69
N VAL A 133 -1.02 10.74 -5.90
CA VAL A 133 -0.44 11.36 -7.09
C VAL A 133 -0.29 12.87 -6.91
N ARG A 134 -1.30 13.50 -6.34
CA ARG A 134 -1.33 14.96 -6.20
C ARG A 134 -0.39 15.47 -5.12
N LEU A 135 -0.24 14.76 -4.01
CA LEU A 135 0.51 15.23 -2.84
C LEU A 135 1.87 14.58 -2.63
N SER A 136 2.18 13.52 -3.35
CA SER A 136 3.47 12.86 -3.24
C SER A 136 4.58 13.75 -3.78
N LYS A 137 5.69 13.83 -3.05
CA LYS A 137 6.92 14.52 -3.47
C LYS A 137 7.83 13.61 -4.30
N ILE A 138 7.50 12.33 -4.39
CA ILE A 138 8.26 11.33 -5.13
C ILE A 138 7.41 10.76 -6.27
N PRO A 139 8.02 10.12 -7.27
CA PRO A 139 7.27 9.50 -8.37
C PRO A 139 6.25 8.47 -7.89
N VAL A 140 5.11 8.45 -8.57
CA VAL A 140 4.01 7.51 -8.30
C VAL A 140 3.67 6.75 -9.57
N LEU A 141 3.75 5.44 -9.53
CA LEU A 141 3.27 4.56 -10.58
C LEU A 141 1.88 4.06 -10.21
N VAL A 142 0.90 4.39 -11.04
CA VAL A 142 -0.48 3.95 -10.85
C VAL A 142 -0.75 2.74 -11.73
N VAL A 143 -1.11 1.62 -11.13
CA VAL A 143 -1.38 0.36 -11.84
C VAL A 143 -2.89 0.21 -12.01
N LYS A 144 -3.32 0.10 -13.25
CA LYS A 144 -4.74 -0.02 -13.63
C LYS A 144 -5.18 -1.46 -13.81
#